data_41ce83a0b8b9a683da048900d4db6e34
#
_entry.id   41ce83a0b8b9a683da048900d4db6e34
#
_cell.length_a   1.000
_cell.length_b   1.000
_cell.length_c   1.000
_cell.angle_alpha   90.00
_cell.angle_beta   90.00
_cell.angle_gamma   90.00
#
_symmetry.space_group_name_H-M   'P 1'
#
loop_
_entity.id
_entity.type
_entity.pdbx_description
1 polymer ?
#
loop_
_entity_poly.entity_id
_entity_poly.type
_entity_poly.pdbx_seq_one_letter_code
_entity_poly.pdbx_strand_id
1 'polypeptide(L)'
;MQLSDLNKYCDKALESYATHAQPIYPGTVVTAPWVRLKCQYGCGGYGKRYGCPPDTPTPEQTQAVIDCYQRAILFHIESIPGSKEKGGRRVLKFFDMLVDLEGEMFKDGYYKALLFLAGPCHLCKECAKGKGEPCLHGDRARPAMEAVGIDVYQTVRNNGFFIETLKEKGDPKNLYALMLVD
;
A
#
# COMPACT_ATOMS: atom_id res chain seq x y z
N MET A 1 2.45 -24.60 -0.77
CA MET A 1 2.21 -23.61 -1.83
C MET A 1 3.50 -22.87 -2.09
N GLN A 2 3.92 -22.74 -3.35
CA GLN A 2 5.21 -22.12 -3.69
C GLN A 2 5.03 -20.61 -3.91
N LEU A 3 5.98 -19.80 -3.46
CA LEU A 3 5.98 -18.35 -3.72
C LEU A 3 6.18 -18.04 -5.21
N SER A 4 6.84 -18.95 -5.96
CA SER A 4 7.11 -18.81 -7.40
C SER A 4 5.86 -18.62 -8.26
N ASP A 5 4.70 -19.14 -7.82
CA ASP A 5 3.43 -18.98 -8.55
C ASP A 5 2.99 -17.52 -8.65
N LEU A 6 3.53 -16.67 -7.77
CA LEU A 6 3.22 -15.23 -7.72
C LEU A 6 4.15 -14.39 -8.60
N ASN A 7 5.23 -14.97 -9.15
CA ASN A 7 6.21 -14.23 -9.95
C ASN A 7 5.58 -13.56 -11.18
N LYS A 8 4.58 -14.18 -11.82
CA LYS A 8 3.86 -13.59 -12.96
C LYS A 8 3.24 -12.21 -12.65
N TYR A 9 2.80 -11.99 -11.41
CA TYR A 9 2.24 -10.70 -10.98
C TYR A 9 3.34 -9.71 -10.62
N CYS A 10 4.47 -10.19 -10.09
CA CYS A 10 5.66 -9.37 -9.90
C CYS A 10 6.20 -8.87 -11.24
N ASP A 11 6.31 -9.75 -12.24
CA ASP A 11 6.81 -9.42 -13.58
C ASP A 11 5.92 -8.36 -14.24
N LYS A 12 4.59 -8.51 -14.20
CA LYS A 12 3.63 -7.49 -14.68
C LYS A 12 3.85 -6.13 -14.02
N ALA A 13 4.07 -6.09 -12.71
CA ALA A 13 4.30 -4.85 -12.00
C ALA A 13 5.63 -4.20 -12.42
N LEU A 14 6.69 -5.00 -12.60
CA LEU A 14 8.02 -4.56 -13.04
C LEU A 14 8.01 -4.02 -14.48
N GLU A 15 7.28 -4.69 -15.40
CA GLU A 15 7.09 -4.25 -16.77
C GLU A 15 6.33 -2.92 -16.89
N SER A 16 5.52 -2.59 -15.86
CA SER A 16 4.70 -1.38 -15.84
C SER A 16 5.40 -0.22 -15.12
N TYR A 17 5.36 -0.19 -13.80
CA TYR A 17 5.77 0.98 -13.01
C TYR A 17 6.62 0.65 -11.80
N ALA A 18 6.61 -0.59 -11.31
CA ALA A 18 7.33 -0.97 -10.10
C ALA A 18 8.86 -0.87 -10.32
N THR A 19 9.58 -0.47 -9.29
CA THR A 19 11.04 -0.55 -9.24
C THR A 19 11.48 -1.94 -8.80
N HIS A 20 10.75 -2.52 -7.83
CA HIS A 20 10.93 -3.90 -7.37
C HIS A 20 9.57 -4.50 -7.01
N ALA A 21 9.46 -5.81 -7.14
CA ALA A 21 8.33 -6.59 -6.66
C ALA A 21 8.82 -7.99 -6.27
N GLN A 22 8.37 -8.50 -5.13
CA GLN A 22 8.71 -9.87 -4.74
C GLN A 22 7.62 -10.49 -3.88
N PRO A 23 7.40 -11.81 -4.01
CA PRO A 23 6.59 -12.57 -3.09
C PRO A 23 7.24 -12.61 -1.70
N ILE A 24 6.41 -12.47 -0.67
CA ILE A 24 6.84 -12.51 0.73
C ILE A 24 5.91 -13.39 1.57
N TYR A 25 6.33 -13.73 2.78
CA TYR A 25 5.47 -14.36 3.77
C TYR A 25 4.82 -13.30 4.67
N PRO A 26 3.49 -13.35 4.90
CA PRO A 26 2.78 -12.39 5.75
C PRO A 26 3.36 -12.25 7.16
N GLY A 27 3.96 -13.30 7.72
CA GLY A 27 4.64 -13.25 9.02
C GLY A 27 5.84 -12.30 9.09
N THR A 28 6.31 -11.75 7.95
CA THR A 28 7.34 -10.71 7.91
C THR A 28 6.77 -9.28 7.98
N VAL A 29 5.44 -9.15 7.85
CA VAL A 29 4.73 -7.87 7.97
C VAL A 29 4.55 -7.53 9.44
N VAL A 30 4.86 -6.30 9.80
CA VAL A 30 4.82 -5.83 11.19
C VAL A 30 3.73 -4.79 11.34
N THR A 31 2.83 -4.99 12.30
CA THR A 31 1.86 -3.98 12.74
C THR A 31 2.32 -3.37 14.06
N ALA A 32 2.07 -2.07 14.26
CA ALA A 32 2.47 -1.41 15.50
C ALA A 32 1.53 -0.25 15.87
N PRO A 33 1.11 -0.16 17.16
CA PRO A 33 0.22 0.92 17.61
C PRO A 33 0.79 2.32 17.43
N TRP A 34 2.11 2.51 17.51
CA TRP A 34 2.75 3.81 17.35
C TRP A 34 2.54 4.40 15.94
N VAL A 35 2.34 3.58 14.91
CA VAL A 35 2.06 4.02 13.53
C VAL A 35 0.77 4.84 13.51
N ARG A 36 -0.26 4.43 14.26
CA ARG A 36 -1.53 5.17 14.39
C ARG A 36 -1.34 6.53 15.05
N LEU A 37 -0.46 6.60 16.06
CA LEU A 37 -0.15 7.88 16.71
C LEU A 37 0.55 8.84 15.75
N LYS A 38 1.41 8.35 14.85
CA LYS A 38 2.01 9.16 13.77
C LYS A 38 0.95 9.72 12.82
N CYS A 39 -0.08 8.93 12.48
CA CYS A 39 -1.20 9.44 11.69
C CYS A 39 -1.99 10.51 12.46
N GLN A 40 -2.30 10.25 13.74
CA GLN A 40 -3.14 11.14 14.54
C GLN A 40 -2.48 12.48 14.85
N TYR A 41 -1.20 12.47 15.20
CA TYR A 41 -0.49 13.67 15.68
C TYR A 41 0.50 14.26 14.67
N GLY A 42 0.77 13.58 13.54
CA GLY A 42 1.74 14.01 12.54
C GLY A 42 1.19 14.21 11.13
N CYS A 43 -0.05 13.78 10.84
CA CYS A 43 -0.61 13.83 9.49
C CYS A 43 -1.83 14.74 9.39
N GLY A 44 -1.76 15.77 8.57
CA GLY A 44 -2.89 16.68 8.30
C GLY A 44 -4.10 16.01 7.60
N GLY A 45 -3.99 14.74 7.18
CA GLY A 45 -5.05 13.94 6.57
C GLY A 45 -5.87 13.09 7.55
N TYR A 46 -5.48 13.02 8.82
CA TYR A 46 -6.19 12.25 9.83
C TYR A 46 -7.66 12.66 9.91
N GLY A 47 -8.56 11.67 9.90
CA GLY A 47 -10.01 11.88 9.97
C GLY A 47 -10.67 12.45 8.72
N LYS A 48 -9.91 12.81 7.66
CA LYS A 48 -10.45 13.52 6.50
C LYS A 48 -10.84 12.61 5.33
N ARG A 49 -10.44 11.35 5.32
CA ARG A 49 -10.69 10.40 4.22
C ARG A 49 -11.11 9.04 4.77
N TYR A 50 -11.94 8.29 4.04
CA TYR A 50 -12.33 6.93 4.41
C TYR A 50 -11.15 5.94 4.43
N GLY A 51 -10.12 6.16 3.61
CA GLY A 51 -8.90 5.35 3.64
C GLY A 51 -7.88 5.80 4.71
N CYS A 52 -8.27 6.65 5.66
CA CYS A 52 -7.42 7.14 6.74
C CYS A 52 -8.03 6.84 8.11
N PRO A 53 -7.20 6.73 9.18
CA PRO A 53 -7.72 6.61 10.53
C PRO A 53 -8.63 7.80 10.89
N PRO A 54 -9.66 7.61 11.74
CA PRO A 54 -10.02 6.39 12.48
C PRO A 54 -10.87 5.37 11.71
N ASP A 55 -11.22 5.60 10.44
CA ASP A 55 -12.15 4.74 9.67
C ASP A 55 -11.48 3.47 9.11
N THR A 56 -10.19 3.32 9.27
CA THR A 56 -9.44 2.11 8.88
C THR A 56 -9.25 1.18 10.08
N PRO A 57 -9.01 -0.13 9.85
CA PRO A 57 -8.75 -1.11 10.90
C PRO A 57 -7.64 -0.66 11.86
N THR A 58 -7.73 -1.05 13.14
CA THR A 58 -6.63 -0.86 14.08
C THR A 58 -5.44 -1.78 13.74
N PRO A 59 -4.23 -1.53 14.29
CA PRO A 59 -3.09 -2.43 14.08
C PRO A 59 -3.39 -3.88 14.50
N GLU A 60 -4.14 -4.07 15.59
CA GLU A 60 -4.54 -5.39 16.08
C GLU A 60 -5.53 -6.08 15.12
N GLN A 61 -6.51 -5.34 14.61
CA GLN A 61 -7.44 -5.84 13.60
C GLN A 61 -6.70 -6.18 12.30
N THR A 62 -5.75 -5.34 11.89
CA THR A 62 -4.92 -5.58 10.71
C THR A 62 -4.06 -6.83 10.89
N GLN A 63 -3.46 -7.03 12.07
CA GLN A 63 -2.70 -8.25 12.35
C GLN A 63 -3.58 -9.49 12.23
N ALA A 64 -4.78 -9.46 12.82
CA ALA A 64 -5.72 -10.59 12.70
C ALA A 64 -6.11 -10.88 11.24
N VAL A 65 -6.19 -9.86 10.37
CA VAL A 65 -6.39 -10.05 8.93
C VAL A 65 -5.15 -10.68 8.29
N ILE A 66 -3.94 -10.17 8.56
CA ILE A 66 -2.67 -10.69 8.02
C ILE A 66 -2.50 -12.17 8.38
N ASP A 67 -2.85 -12.57 9.59
CA ASP A 67 -2.74 -13.95 10.10
C ASP A 67 -3.65 -14.94 9.33
N CYS A 68 -4.62 -14.45 8.56
CA CYS A 68 -5.45 -15.28 7.67
C CYS A 68 -4.78 -15.63 6.33
N TYR A 69 -3.57 -15.12 6.08
CA TYR A 69 -2.88 -15.25 4.80
C TYR A 69 -1.56 -16.02 4.94
N GLN A 70 -1.19 -16.76 3.89
CA GLN A 70 0.05 -17.51 3.82
C GLN A 70 1.06 -16.90 2.85
N ARG A 71 0.59 -16.14 1.86
CA ARG A 71 1.42 -15.51 0.82
C ARG A 71 1.01 -14.07 0.59
N ALA A 72 1.99 -13.24 0.28
CA ALA A 72 1.79 -11.84 -0.09
C ALA A 72 2.80 -11.42 -1.16
N ILE A 73 2.60 -10.25 -1.75
CA ILE A 73 3.57 -9.59 -2.64
C ILE A 73 3.85 -8.21 -2.08
N LEU A 74 5.14 -7.88 -1.94
CA LEU A 74 5.59 -6.53 -1.61
C LEU A 74 6.06 -5.84 -2.89
N PHE A 75 5.45 -4.69 -3.20
CA PHE A 75 5.78 -3.86 -4.34
C PHE A 75 6.49 -2.59 -3.90
N HIS A 76 7.42 -2.12 -4.70
CA HIS A 76 8.18 -0.90 -4.47
C HIS A 76 8.18 -0.01 -5.70
N ILE A 77 7.98 1.28 -5.50
CA ILE A 77 8.23 2.31 -6.52
C ILE A 77 9.10 3.42 -5.93
N GLU A 78 10.19 3.73 -6.63
CA GLU A 78 11.00 4.90 -6.34
C GLU A 78 10.44 6.11 -7.11
N SER A 79 10.13 7.19 -6.38
CA SER A 79 9.69 8.45 -6.94
C SER A 79 10.81 9.49 -6.86
N ILE A 80 11.45 9.77 -8.00
CA ILE A 80 12.55 10.73 -8.11
C ILE A 80 11.96 12.12 -8.37
N PRO A 81 12.13 13.10 -7.45
CA PRO A 81 11.71 14.48 -7.67
C PRO A 81 12.42 15.09 -8.88
N GLY A 82 11.69 15.82 -9.74
CA GLY A 82 12.27 16.49 -10.89
C GLY A 82 12.48 15.61 -12.13
N SER A 83 12.14 14.32 -12.12
CA SER A 83 12.12 13.49 -13.31
C SER A 83 11.16 14.06 -14.37
N LYS A 84 11.48 13.90 -15.68
CA LYS A 84 10.66 14.40 -16.82
C LYS A 84 9.21 13.88 -16.78
N GLU A 85 8.97 12.71 -16.25
CA GLU A 85 7.64 12.29 -15.79
C GLU A 85 7.42 12.91 -14.42
N LYS A 86 6.48 13.87 -14.31
CA LYS A 86 6.07 14.46 -13.02
C LYS A 86 5.87 13.31 -12.02
N GLY A 87 6.82 13.09 -11.09
CA GLY A 87 6.97 11.88 -10.29
C GLY A 87 5.68 11.44 -9.57
N GLY A 88 4.80 12.41 -9.22
CA GLY A 88 3.48 12.13 -8.69
C GLY A 88 2.55 11.39 -9.66
N ARG A 89 2.58 11.69 -10.97
CA ARG A 89 1.73 11.02 -11.96
C ARG A 89 2.12 9.55 -12.16
N ARG A 90 3.42 9.24 -12.13
CA ARG A 90 3.92 7.86 -12.23
C ARG A 90 3.46 7.02 -11.04
N VAL A 91 3.53 7.58 -9.83
CA VAL A 91 3.06 6.92 -8.60
C VAL A 91 1.54 6.63 -8.66
N LEU A 92 0.73 7.59 -9.15
CA LEU A 92 -0.71 7.38 -9.29
C LEU A 92 -1.03 6.25 -10.28
N LYS A 93 -0.36 6.22 -11.43
CA LYS A 93 -0.50 5.12 -12.40
C LYS A 93 -0.08 3.76 -11.82
N PHE A 94 0.98 3.74 -11.01
CA PHE A 94 1.39 2.55 -10.28
C PHE A 94 0.30 2.06 -9.33
N PHE A 95 -0.34 2.94 -8.57
CA PHE A 95 -1.43 2.56 -7.67
C PHE A 95 -2.66 2.07 -8.43
N ASP A 96 -3.03 2.73 -9.53
CA ASP A 96 -4.14 2.29 -10.38
C ASP A 96 -3.88 0.90 -10.96
N MET A 97 -2.65 0.64 -11.44
CA MET A 97 -2.22 -0.66 -11.94
C MET A 97 -2.30 -1.75 -10.86
N LEU A 98 -1.89 -1.46 -9.61
CA LEU A 98 -1.98 -2.44 -8.53
C LEU A 98 -3.43 -2.79 -8.17
N VAL A 99 -4.37 -1.83 -8.25
CA VAL A 99 -5.81 -2.09 -8.06
C VAL A 99 -6.34 -2.99 -9.18
N ASP A 100 -5.92 -2.75 -10.42
CA ASP A 100 -6.30 -3.61 -11.56
C ASP A 100 -5.70 -5.03 -11.41
N LEU A 101 -4.46 -5.12 -10.92
CA LEU A 101 -3.77 -6.40 -10.66
C LEU A 101 -4.47 -7.21 -9.56
N GLU A 102 -4.97 -6.58 -8.49
CA GLU A 102 -5.80 -7.22 -7.45
C GLU A 102 -7.04 -7.86 -8.09
N GLY A 103 -7.72 -7.13 -9.01
CA GLY A 103 -8.86 -7.65 -9.75
C GLY A 103 -8.52 -8.81 -10.68
N GLU A 104 -7.34 -8.81 -11.31
CA GLU A 104 -6.85 -9.94 -12.11
C GLU A 104 -6.58 -11.16 -11.22
N MET A 105 -5.91 -10.98 -10.09
CA MET A 105 -5.64 -12.05 -9.13
C MET A 105 -6.92 -12.69 -8.64
N PHE A 106 -7.96 -11.90 -8.36
CA PHE A 106 -9.29 -12.44 -8.02
C PHE A 106 -9.85 -13.33 -9.13
N LYS A 107 -9.76 -12.91 -10.40
CA LYS A 107 -10.23 -13.70 -11.55
C LYS A 107 -9.40 -14.98 -11.76
N ASP A 108 -8.13 -14.97 -11.37
CA ASP A 108 -7.23 -16.12 -11.41
C ASP A 108 -7.46 -17.11 -10.24
N GLY A 109 -8.45 -16.83 -9.38
CA GLY A 109 -8.86 -17.70 -8.27
C GLY A 109 -8.32 -17.31 -6.90
N TYR A 110 -7.54 -16.23 -6.79
CA TYR A 110 -7.07 -15.69 -5.50
C TYR A 110 -8.16 -14.80 -4.89
N TYR A 111 -9.27 -15.39 -4.48
CA TYR A 111 -10.47 -14.68 -4.02
C TYR A 111 -10.26 -13.86 -2.75
N LYS A 112 -9.17 -14.11 -2.00
CA LYS A 112 -8.78 -13.34 -0.81
C LYS A 112 -7.85 -12.18 -1.12
N ALA A 113 -7.44 -11.95 -2.38
CA ALA A 113 -6.51 -10.90 -2.73
C ALA A 113 -6.96 -9.55 -2.13
N LEU A 114 -6.08 -8.89 -1.38
CA LEU A 114 -6.34 -7.65 -0.66
C LEU A 114 -5.14 -6.71 -0.71
N LEU A 115 -5.34 -5.52 -1.26
CA LEU A 115 -4.30 -4.53 -1.50
C LEU A 115 -4.27 -3.42 -0.44
N PHE A 116 -3.06 -3.12 0.06
CA PHE A 116 -2.73 -1.91 0.80
C PHE A 116 -1.75 -1.06 -0.02
N LEU A 117 -2.07 0.21 -0.21
CA LEU A 117 -1.24 1.17 -0.95
C LEU A 117 -0.30 1.97 -0.03
N ALA A 118 0.24 3.08 -0.52
CA ALA A 118 1.03 4.04 0.23
C ALA A 118 0.38 5.44 0.19
N GLY A 119 0.47 6.16 1.28
CA GLY A 119 -0.03 7.53 1.39
C GLY A 119 -1.55 7.67 1.32
N PRO A 120 -2.07 8.90 1.27
CA PRO A 120 -3.51 9.14 1.29
C PRO A 120 -4.17 8.77 -0.04
N CYS A 121 -5.43 8.33 0.02
CA CYS A 121 -6.24 8.10 -1.17
C CYS A 121 -6.26 9.34 -2.08
N HIS A 122 -6.08 9.14 -3.39
CA HIS A 122 -5.90 10.19 -4.41
C HIS A 122 -7.05 10.27 -5.44
N LEU A 123 -8.09 9.42 -5.30
CA LEU A 123 -9.14 9.26 -6.30
C LEU A 123 -10.07 10.49 -6.40
N CYS A 124 -10.16 11.29 -5.34
CA CYS A 124 -10.98 12.49 -5.29
C CYS A 124 -10.15 13.71 -4.91
N LYS A 125 -10.43 14.87 -5.48
CA LYS A 125 -9.87 16.15 -5.04
C LYS A 125 -10.26 16.44 -3.59
N GLU A 126 -11.54 16.23 -3.27
CA GLU A 126 -12.11 16.30 -1.92
C GLU A 126 -12.85 15.00 -1.62
N CYS A 127 -12.57 14.39 -0.48
CA CYS A 127 -13.22 13.15 -0.10
C CYS A 127 -14.68 13.41 0.32
N ALA A 128 -15.61 12.57 -0.18
CA ALA A 128 -17.03 12.63 0.17
C ALA A 128 -17.31 12.52 1.68
N LYS A 129 -16.38 11.93 2.45
CA LYS A 129 -16.44 11.89 3.92
C LYS A 129 -16.64 13.27 4.55
N GLY A 130 -16.00 14.32 4.01
CA GLY A 130 -16.13 15.69 4.53
C GLY A 130 -17.57 16.24 4.46
N LYS A 131 -18.42 15.62 3.63
CA LYS A 131 -19.84 15.92 3.46
C LYS A 131 -20.76 14.91 4.13
N GLY A 132 -20.20 13.86 4.75
CA GLY A 132 -20.97 12.76 5.30
C GLY A 132 -21.58 11.83 4.23
N GLU A 133 -21.10 11.89 2.99
CA GLU A 133 -21.57 11.10 1.88
C GLU A 133 -20.73 9.82 1.69
N PRO A 134 -21.29 8.73 1.12
CA PRO A 134 -20.53 7.50 0.82
C PRO A 134 -19.33 7.75 -0.10
N CYS A 135 -18.34 6.85 -0.04
CA CYS A 135 -17.20 6.91 -0.95
C CYS A 135 -17.65 6.74 -2.41
N LEU A 136 -17.26 7.68 -3.28
CA LEU A 136 -17.62 7.67 -4.72
C LEU A 136 -16.85 6.61 -5.52
N HIS A 137 -15.75 6.10 -4.97
CA HIS A 137 -14.84 5.16 -5.65
C HIS A 137 -14.49 3.98 -4.73
N GLY A 138 -15.49 3.43 -4.02
CA GLY A 138 -15.29 2.33 -3.08
C GLY A 138 -14.72 1.06 -3.73
N ASP A 139 -15.03 0.84 -5.00
CA ASP A 139 -14.49 -0.22 -5.84
C ASP A 139 -12.96 -0.12 -6.07
N ARG A 140 -12.43 1.09 -6.09
CA ARG A 140 -11.00 1.36 -6.36
C ARG A 140 -10.22 1.87 -5.15
N ALA A 141 -10.90 2.38 -4.12
CA ALA A 141 -10.24 2.95 -2.95
C ALA A 141 -9.58 1.85 -2.10
N ARG A 142 -8.30 2.01 -1.82
CA ARG A 142 -7.54 1.13 -0.92
C ARG A 142 -6.85 1.96 0.16
N PRO A 143 -6.82 1.50 1.41
CA PRO A 143 -6.07 2.18 2.45
C PRO A 143 -4.57 2.00 2.24
N ALA A 144 -3.79 2.92 2.79
CA ALA A 144 -2.35 2.77 2.84
C ALA A 144 -1.93 1.79 3.94
N MET A 145 -0.74 1.18 3.81
CA MET A 145 -0.15 0.32 4.83
C MET A 145 -0.09 1.03 6.19
N GLU A 146 0.36 2.28 6.22
CA GLU A 146 0.43 3.09 7.45
C GLU A 146 -0.96 3.39 8.04
N ALA A 147 -1.96 3.56 7.17
CA ALA A 147 -3.32 3.87 7.61
C ALA A 147 -3.99 2.72 8.36
N VAL A 148 -3.54 1.50 8.16
CA VAL A 148 -3.98 0.30 8.88
C VAL A 148 -3.01 -0.13 9.98
N GLY A 149 -1.98 0.67 10.26
CA GLY A 149 -1.04 0.43 11.35
C GLY A 149 0.13 -0.49 11.01
N ILE A 150 0.42 -0.74 9.74
CA ILE A 150 1.60 -1.49 9.31
C ILE A 150 2.84 -0.60 9.44
N ASP A 151 3.86 -1.06 10.15
CA ASP A 151 5.19 -0.47 10.15
C ASP A 151 5.91 -0.81 8.84
N VAL A 152 5.82 0.12 7.88
CA VAL A 152 6.42 -0.05 6.55
C VAL A 152 7.93 -0.22 6.65
N TYR A 153 8.60 0.55 7.49
CA TYR A 153 10.06 0.51 7.62
C TYR A 153 10.55 -0.86 8.10
N GLN A 154 9.93 -1.38 9.16
CA GLN A 154 10.31 -2.70 9.68
C GLN A 154 9.91 -3.81 8.71
N THR A 155 8.71 -3.73 8.12
CA THR A 155 8.21 -4.71 7.14
C THR A 155 9.15 -4.84 5.94
N VAL A 156 9.55 -3.72 5.34
CA VAL A 156 10.41 -3.76 4.13
C VAL A 156 11.82 -4.22 4.45
N ARG A 157 12.36 -3.86 5.62
CA ARG A 157 13.68 -4.34 6.09
C ARG A 157 13.68 -5.84 6.35
N ASN A 158 12.62 -6.38 6.95
CA ASN A 158 12.46 -7.83 7.14
C ASN A 158 12.48 -8.62 5.84
N ASN A 159 12.14 -7.95 4.71
CA ASN A 159 12.12 -8.54 3.37
C ASN A 159 13.32 -8.12 2.49
N GLY A 160 14.37 -7.59 3.09
CA GLY A 160 15.62 -7.28 2.41
C GLY A 160 15.63 -5.99 1.59
N PHE A 161 14.58 -5.17 1.70
CA PHE A 161 14.57 -3.86 1.04
C PHE A 161 15.25 -2.79 1.89
N PHE A 162 15.86 -1.84 1.19
CA PHE A 162 16.46 -0.68 1.82
C PHE A 162 15.45 0.47 1.90
N ILE A 163 15.27 1.04 3.08
CA ILE A 163 14.44 2.23 3.31
C ILE A 163 15.06 3.13 4.38
N GLU A 164 15.18 4.42 4.08
CA GLU A 164 15.60 5.46 5.00
C GLU A 164 14.57 6.58 5.09
N THR A 165 14.66 7.35 6.16
CA THR A 165 13.90 8.58 6.31
C THR A 165 14.43 9.66 5.37
N LEU A 166 13.54 10.45 4.79
CA LEU A 166 13.93 11.62 3.98
C LEU A 166 14.65 12.62 4.87
N LYS A 167 15.80 13.11 4.42
CA LYS A 167 16.60 14.14 5.10
C LYS A 167 16.32 15.52 4.53
N GLU A 168 16.07 15.58 3.21
CA GLU A 168 15.84 16.84 2.49
C GLU A 168 14.58 16.76 1.61
N LYS A 169 14.04 17.94 1.25
CA LYS A 169 12.81 18.04 0.45
C LYS A 169 12.96 17.46 -0.97
N GLY A 170 14.16 17.23 -1.45
CA GLY A 170 14.47 16.72 -2.80
C GLY A 170 14.82 15.25 -2.86
N ASP A 171 14.84 14.56 -1.73
CA ASP A 171 15.24 13.15 -1.68
C ASP A 171 14.27 12.25 -2.46
N PRO A 172 14.78 11.18 -3.10
CA PRO A 172 13.94 10.14 -3.68
C PRO A 172 13.04 9.51 -2.63
N LYS A 173 11.76 9.33 -2.98
CA LYS A 173 10.78 8.69 -2.09
C LYS A 173 10.63 7.24 -2.47
N ASN A 174 10.87 6.36 -1.50
CA ASN A 174 10.58 4.93 -1.62
C ASN A 174 9.17 4.67 -1.08
N LEU A 175 8.26 4.28 -1.97
CA LEU A 175 6.88 3.95 -1.62
C LEU A 175 6.65 2.46 -1.79
N TYR A 176 5.98 1.86 -0.83
CA TYR A 176 5.71 0.43 -0.79
C TYR A 176 4.21 0.17 -0.75
N ALA A 177 3.79 -0.89 -1.41
CA ALA A 177 2.43 -1.42 -1.37
C ALA A 177 2.48 -2.91 -1.07
N LEU A 178 1.47 -3.42 -0.38
CA LEU A 178 1.37 -4.82 0.03
C LEU A 178 0.09 -5.42 -0.54
N MET A 179 0.22 -6.54 -1.25
CA MET A 179 -0.89 -7.38 -1.69
C MET A 179 -0.87 -8.68 -0.87
N LEU A 180 -1.83 -8.86 0.02
CA LEU A 180 -2.11 -10.15 0.65
C LEU A 180 -2.81 -11.03 -0.39
N VAL A 181 -2.45 -12.31 -0.51
CA VAL A 181 -2.92 -13.16 -1.63
C VAL A 181 -3.85 -14.27 -1.17
N ASP A 182 -3.39 -15.17 -0.27
CA ASP A 182 -4.16 -16.32 0.20
C ASP A 182 -3.66 -16.90 1.52
#